data_9edaa4fa908e67a45c485c3b63ee477a
#
_entry.id   9edaa4fa908e67a45c485c3b63ee477a
#
_cell.length_a   1.000
_cell.length_b   1.000
_cell.length_c   1.000
_cell.angle_alpha   90.00
_cell.angle_beta   90.00
_cell.angle_gamma   90.00
#
_symmetry.space_group_name_H-M   'P 1'
#
loop_
_entity.id
_entity.type
_entity.pdbx_description
1 polymer ?
#
loop_
_entity_poly.entity_id
_entity_poly.type
_entity_poly.pdbx_seq_one_letter_code
_entity_poly.pdbx_strand_id
1 'polypeptide(L)'
;MNFEIYRGEKVALIGPNGIGKSTLFKIIMNELTPLSGEVKLGTNVNVAYFHQEQKTLDLNNTIIDEIWKDNTNLTQTQIRSMLGAFLFENDDVFKQISSLSGGERARVAILKLILSKANFLLLDEPTNHLDIDSKEVLEDALNGYTGTIFTISHDRYFLNTVVDKILVLDENGITEYLGNYSYYQEKKENPNRFQQYEELALSLIHISEPTRPRLIS
;
A
#
# COMPACT_ATOMS: atom_id res chain seq x y z
N MET A 1 -6.98 -2.58 19.83
CA MET A 1 -6.35 -2.01 18.62
C MET A 1 -7.49 -1.59 17.68
N ASN A 2 -7.63 -0.29 17.41
CA ASN A 2 -8.67 0.23 16.51
C ASN A 2 -8.01 1.20 15.54
N PHE A 3 -8.30 1.07 14.25
CA PHE A 3 -7.89 2.00 13.20
C PHE A 3 -8.86 1.88 12.02
N GLU A 4 -8.87 2.91 11.18
CA GLU A 4 -9.69 2.97 9.99
C GLU A 4 -8.84 3.36 8.79
N ILE A 5 -9.14 2.77 7.64
CA ILE A 5 -8.52 3.11 6.35
C ILE A 5 -9.64 3.49 5.41
N TYR A 6 -9.56 4.69 4.86
CA TYR A 6 -10.55 5.21 3.94
C TYR A 6 -10.17 4.96 2.48
N ARG A 7 -11.15 5.01 1.61
CA ARG A 7 -10.97 4.81 0.18
C ARG A 7 -9.97 5.82 -0.39
N GLY A 8 -8.98 5.30 -1.13
CA GLY A 8 -7.95 6.10 -1.78
C GLY A 8 -6.76 6.46 -0.89
N GLU A 9 -6.78 6.11 0.40
CA GLU A 9 -5.62 6.31 1.27
C GLU A 9 -4.50 5.32 0.95
N LYS A 10 -3.26 5.81 1.07
CA LYS A 10 -2.04 5.01 0.97
C LYS A 10 -1.38 4.94 2.34
N VAL A 11 -1.61 3.84 3.04
CA VAL A 11 -1.30 3.67 4.45
C VAL A 11 -0.16 2.67 4.62
N ALA A 12 0.81 2.97 5.48
CA ALA A 12 1.82 1.99 5.89
C ALA A 12 1.64 1.55 7.34
N LEU A 13 1.86 0.28 7.59
CA LEU A 13 1.96 -0.31 8.92
C LEU A 13 3.43 -0.56 9.24
N ILE A 14 3.96 0.15 10.22
CA ILE A 14 5.33 -0.04 10.71
C ILE A 14 5.33 -0.51 12.17
N GLY A 15 6.41 -1.11 12.58
CA GLY A 15 6.56 -1.61 13.94
C GLY A 15 7.66 -2.68 14.03
N PRO A 16 8.02 -3.13 15.23
CA PRO A 16 9.04 -4.17 15.43
C PRO A 16 8.76 -5.45 14.68
N ASN A 17 9.83 -6.21 14.35
CA ASN A 17 9.67 -7.53 13.76
C ASN A 17 9.00 -8.48 14.77
N GLY A 18 8.11 -9.33 14.26
CA GLY A 18 7.39 -10.30 15.09
C GLY A 18 6.18 -9.76 15.86
N ILE A 19 5.88 -8.45 15.82
CA ILE A 19 4.75 -7.85 16.55
C ILE A 19 3.37 -8.23 15.98
N GLY A 20 3.33 -8.88 14.80
CA GLY A 20 2.07 -9.34 14.21
C GLY A 20 1.59 -8.57 12.97
N LYS A 21 2.43 -7.76 12.32
CA LYS A 21 2.05 -7.01 11.11
C LYS A 21 1.48 -7.90 10.00
N SER A 22 2.22 -8.93 9.59
CA SER A 22 1.75 -9.87 8.54
C SER A 22 0.59 -10.75 9.03
N THR A 23 0.47 -10.98 10.34
CA THR A 23 -0.70 -11.64 10.93
C THR A 23 -1.96 -10.80 10.75
N LEU A 24 -1.86 -9.48 10.92
CA LEU A 24 -2.97 -8.56 10.66
C LEU A 24 -3.42 -8.64 9.20
N PHE A 25 -2.48 -8.70 8.24
CA PHE A 25 -2.83 -8.87 6.83
C PHE A 25 -3.57 -10.18 6.56
N LYS A 26 -3.14 -11.29 7.16
CA LYS A 26 -3.84 -12.58 7.06
C LYS A 26 -5.25 -12.53 7.66
N ILE A 27 -5.45 -11.76 8.73
CA ILE A 27 -6.78 -11.53 9.32
C ILE A 27 -7.66 -10.72 8.35
N ILE A 28 -7.14 -9.66 7.73
CA ILE A 28 -7.88 -8.86 6.74
C ILE A 28 -8.25 -9.71 5.52
N MET A 29 -7.38 -10.64 5.09
CA MET A 29 -7.65 -11.61 4.03
C MET A 29 -8.60 -12.74 4.44
N ASN A 30 -9.05 -12.76 5.70
CA ASN A 30 -9.87 -13.84 6.28
C ASN A 30 -9.19 -15.23 6.25
N GLU A 31 -7.85 -15.25 6.24
CA GLU A 31 -7.05 -16.48 6.35
C GLU A 31 -6.86 -16.88 7.81
N LEU A 32 -6.97 -15.93 8.74
CA LEU A 32 -6.90 -16.15 10.18
C LEU A 32 -8.05 -15.45 10.89
N THR A 33 -8.59 -16.11 11.92
CA THR A 33 -9.60 -15.50 12.80
C THR A 33 -8.92 -14.68 13.89
N PRO A 34 -9.34 -13.41 14.14
CA PRO A 34 -8.80 -12.62 15.24
C PRO A 34 -9.17 -13.24 16.59
N LEU A 35 -8.27 -13.15 17.57
CA LEU A 35 -8.54 -13.60 18.95
C LEU A 35 -9.61 -12.74 19.64
N SER A 36 -9.72 -11.47 19.27
CA SER A 36 -10.73 -10.53 19.76
C SER A 36 -10.94 -9.42 18.73
N GLY A 37 -12.12 -8.79 18.76
CA GLY A 37 -12.49 -7.76 17.81
C GLY A 37 -12.98 -8.32 16.47
N GLU A 38 -13.14 -7.44 15.50
CA GLU A 38 -13.64 -7.79 14.16
C GLU A 38 -12.96 -6.92 13.09
N VAL A 39 -12.86 -7.44 11.88
CA VAL A 39 -12.50 -6.68 10.69
C VAL A 39 -13.75 -6.44 9.87
N LYS A 40 -14.04 -5.18 9.57
CA LYS A 40 -15.17 -4.79 8.71
C LYS A 40 -14.62 -4.20 7.42
N LEU A 41 -14.83 -4.90 6.32
CA LEU A 41 -14.60 -4.36 4.99
C LEU A 41 -15.83 -3.60 4.53
N GLY A 42 -15.61 -2.46 3.89
CA GLY A 42 -16.70 -1.67 3.30
C GLY A 42 -17.39 -2.40 2.14
N THR A 43 -18.54 -1.89 1.71
CA THR A 43 -19.26 -2.43 0.56
C THR A 43 -18.42 -2.30 -0.71
N ASN A 44 -18.40 -3.36 -1.53
CA ASN A 44 -17.64 -3.43 -2.79
C ASN A 44 -16.11 -3.29 -2.63
N VAL A 45 -15.55 -3.64 -1.48
CA VAL A 45 -14.10 -3.74 -1.32
C VAL A 45 -13.62 -5.09 -1.87
N ASN A 46 -12.79 -5.01 -2.91
CA ASN A 46 -12.10 -6.16 -3.50
C ASN A 46 -10.64 -6.09 -3.09
N VAL A 47 -10.23 -6.99 -2.20
CA VAL A 47 -8.86 -7.05 -1.68
C VAL A 47 -7.99 -7.90 -2.58
N ALA A 48 -6.78 -7.42 -2.87
CA ALA A 48 -5.73 -8.25 -3.45
C ALA A 48 -4.47 -8.14 -2.59
N TYR A 49 -3.77 -9.25 -2.44
CA TYR A 49 -2.61 -9.36 -1.58
C TYR A 49 -1.35 -9.71 -2.37
N PHE A 50 -0.33 -8.88 -2.20
CA PHE A 50 1.01 -9.15 -2.69
C PHE A 50 1.81 -9.84 -1.60
N HIS A 51 2.08 -11.13 -1.81
CA HIS A 51 2.92 -11.92 -0.93
C HIS A 51 4.36 -11.95 -1.47
N GLN A 52 5.33 -11.79 -0.60
CA GLN A 52 6.75 -11.82 -0.95
C GLN A 52 7.18 -13.08 -1.74
N GLU A 53 6.54 -14.23 -1.51
CA GLU A 53 6.87 -15.49 -2.18
C GLU A 53 6.27 -15.65 -3.60
N GLN A 54 5.53 -14.66 -4.11
CA GLN A 54 4.99 -14.62 -5.49
C GLN A 54 4.33 -15.92 -5.98
N LYS A 55 3.67 -16.65 -5.09
CA LYS A 55 3.01 -17.95 -5.38
C LYS A 55 1.86 -17.86 -6.39
N THR A 56 1.50 -16.65 -6.82
CA THR A 56 0.36 -16.40 -7.71
C THR A 56 0.68 -16.50 -9.19
N LEU A 57 1.97 -16.64 -9.57
CA LEU A 57 2.40 -16.74 -10.95
C LEU A 57 2.51 -18.20 -11.40
N ASP A 58 2.00 -18.51 -12.59
CA ASP A 58 2.22 -19.81 -13.23
C ASP A 58 3.60 -19.83 -13.89
N LEU A 59 4.48 -20.64 -13.36
CA LEU A 59 5.89 -20.73 -13.82
C LEU A 59 6.04 -21.24 -15.26
N ASN A 60 5.02 -21.90 -15.80
CA ASN A 60 5.04 -22.47 -17.16
C ASN A 60 4.59 -21.45 -18.22
N ASN A 61 3.92 -20.37 -17.82
CA ASN A 61 3.47 -19.33 -18.73
C ASN A 61 4.65 -18.44 -19.17
N THR A 62 4.50 -17.82 -20.34
CA THR A 62 5.29 -16.64 -20.69
C THR A 62 4.80 -15.42 -19.92
N ILE A 63 5.61 -14.37 -19.82
CA ILE A 63 5.22 -13.13 -19.15
C ILE A 63 3.92 -12.57 -19.75
N ILE A 64 3.85 -12.51 -21.08
CA ILE A 64 2.70 -11.96 -21.79
C ILE A 64 1.45 -12.81 -21.58
N ASP A 65 1.56 -14.14 -21.62
CA ASP A 65 0.44 -15.05 -21.41
C ASP A 65 -0.08 -14.98 -19.97
N GLU A 66 0.85 -14.84 -19.00
CA GLU A 66 0.50 -14.71 -17.58
C GLU A 66 -0.35 -13.47 -17.29
N ILE A 67 -0.05 -12.36 -17.96
CA ILE A 67 -0.84 -11.13 -17.83
C ILE A 67 -2.12 -11.20 -18.65
N TRP A 68 -2.07 -11.76 -19.86
CA TRP A 68 -3.20 -11.75 -20.78
C TRP A 68 -4.33 -12.66 -20.35
N LYS A 69 -4.04 -13.80 -19.72
CA LYS A 69 -5.08 -14.76 -19.30
C LYS A 69 -6.16 -14.15 -18.40
N ASP A 70 -5.79 -13.19 -17.56
CA ASP A 70 -6.71 -12.50 -16.63
C ASP A 70 -7.26 -11.19 -17.21
N ASN A 71 -6.71 -10.72 -18.38
CA ASN A 71 -7.03 -9.45 -19.01
C ASN A 71 -7.37 -9.60 -20.49
N THR A 72 -8.27 -10.53 -20.81
CA THR A 72 -8.63 -10.90 -22.20
C THR A 72 -9.29 -9.77 -22.98
N ASN A 73 -9.74 -8.72 -22.33
CA ASN A 73 -10.28 -7.50 -22.95
C ASN A 73 -9.19 -6.55 -23.47
N LEU A 74 -7.93 -6.76 -23.08
CA LEU A 74 -6.80 -5.96 -23.56
C LEU A 74 -6.22 -6.57 -24.84
N THR A 75 -5.77 -5.70 -25.74
CA THR A 75 -5.02 -6.14 -26.92
C THR A 75 -3.57 -6.49 -26.55
N GLN A 76 -2.94 -7.32 -27.38
CA GLN A 76 -1.53 -7.66 -27.20
C GLN A 76 -0.64 -6.41 -27.15
N THR A 77 -0.93 -5.40 -27.97
CA THR A 77 -0.18 -4.14 -27.98
C THR A 77 -0.30 -3.39 -26.67
N GLN A 78 -1.50 -3.35 -26.07
CA GLN A 78 -1.70 -2.72 -24.76
C GLN A 78 -0.92 -3.43 -23.65
N ILE A 79 -0.97 -4.77 -23.63
CA ILE A 79 -0.22 -5.56 -22.65
C ILE A 79 1.29 -5.36 -22.82
N ARG A 80 1.80 -5.37 -24.07
CA ARG A 80 3.23 -5.09 -24.33
C ARG A 80 3.64 -3.69 -23.89
N SER A 81 2.79 -2.68 -24.09
CA SER A 81 3.05 -1.32 -23.62
C SER A 81 3.13 -1.26 -22.10
N MET A 82 2.22 -1.95 -21.38
CA MET A 82 2.24 -2.03 -19.92
C MET A 82 3.47 -2.79 -19.40
N LEU A 83 3.85 -3.90 -20.06
CA LEU A 83 5.06 -4.64 -19.73
C LEU A 83 6.31 -3.81 -19.97
N GLY A 84 6.35 -2.98 -21.03
CA GLY A 84 7.43 -2.03 -21.28
C GLY A 84 7.60 -1.01 -20.15
N ALA A 85 6.50 -0.49 -19.59
CA ALA A 85 6.55 0.37 -18.41
C ALA A 85 7.10 -0.34 -17.15
N PHE A 86 7.07 -1.68 -17.13
CA PHE A 86 7.65 -2.53 -16.10
C PHE A 86 9.01 -3.11 -16.50
N LEU A 87 9.73 -2.47 -17.45
CA LEU A 87 11.07 -2.80 -17.94
C LEU A 87 11.18 -4.19 -18.61
N PHE A 88 10.10 -4.64 -19.26
CA PHE A 88 10.14 -5.82 -20.14
C PHE A 88 10.05 -5.36 -21.59
N GLU A 89 11.19 -5.33 -22.26
CA GLU A 89 11.28 -4.83 -23.63
C GLU A 89 11.36 -5.95 -24.66
N ASN A 90 10.99 -5.62 -25.89
CA ASN A 90 11.12 -6.47 -27.08
C ASN A 90 10.66 -7.93 -26.85
N ASP A 91 11.60 -8.88 -26.89
CA ASP A 91 11.36 -10.32 -26.77
C ASP A 91 11.32 -10.81 -25.31
N ASP A 92 11.62 -9.96 -24.33
CA ASP A 92 11.55 -10.31 -22.91
C ASP A 92 10.17 -10.80 -22.53
N VAL A 93 9.12 -10.23 -23.15
CA VAL A 93 7.71 -10.58 -22.87
C VAL A 93 7.38 -12.05 -23.16
N PHE A 94 8.20 -12.74 -23.95
CA PHE A 94 8.06 -14.15 -24.30
C PHE A 94 8.89 -15.08 -23.40
N LYS A 95 9.70 -14.54 -22.48
CA LYS A 95 10.41 -15.37 -21.50
C LYS A 95 9.42 -16.09 -20.58
N GLN A 96 9.75 -17.33 -20.23
CA GLN A 96 8.96 -18.07 -19.24
C GLN A 96 9.16 -17.49 -17.83
N ILE A 97 8.11 -17.45 -17.05
CA ILE A 97 8.14 -16.98 -15.65
C ILE A 97 9.17 -17.76 -14.82
N SER A 98 9.35 -19.08 -15.10
CA SER A 98 10.34 -19.92 -14.42
C SER A 98 11.79 -19.46 -14.63
N SER A 99 12.09 -18.80 -15.74
CA SER A 99 13.44 -18.32 -16.09
C SER A 99 13.79 -16.94 -15.52
N LEU A 100 12.80 -16.24 -14.95
CA LEU A 100 12.97 -14.89 -14.42
C LEU A 100 13.73 -14.87 -13.10
N SER A 101 14.50 -13.81 -12.88
CA SER A 101 15.04 -13.45 -11.56
C SER A 101 13.92 -13.15 -10.55
N GLY A 102 14.25 -13.08 -9.26
CA GLY A 102 13.29 -12.70 -8.21
C GLY A 102 12.68 -11.32 -8.44
N GLY A 103 13.50 -10.34 -8.85
CA GLY A 103 13.04 -8.97 -9.14
C GLY A 103 12.12 -8.91 -10.37
N GLU A 104 12.47 -9.61 -11.45
CA GLU A 104 11.61 -9.69 -12.64
C GLU A 104 10.26 -10.33 -12.31
N ARG A 105 10.24 -11.43 -11.56
CA ARG A 105 8.97 -12.04 -11.11
C ARG A 105 8.15 -11.10 -10.26
N ALA A 106 8.79 -10.33 -9.37
CA ALA A 106 8.08 -9.33 -8.56
C ALA A 106 7.41 -8.26 -9.42
N ARG A 107 8.10 -7.74 -10.45
CA ARG A 107 7.52 -6.77 -11.40
C ARG A 107 6.30 -7.34 -12.13
N VAL A 108 6.37 -8.59 -12.61
CA VAL A 108 5.22 -9.25 -13.24
C VAL A 108 4.05 -9.41 -12.26
N ALA A 109 4.33 -9.84 -11.02
CA ALA A 109 3.32 -10.02 -9.99
C ALA A 109 2.63 -8.70 -9.61
N ILE A 110 3.39 -7.62 -9.52
CA ILE A 110 2.87 -6.28 -9.21
C ILE A 110 2.02 -5.75 -10.37
N LEU A 111 2.48 -5.88 -11.62
CA LEU A 111 1.69 -5.50 -12.78
C LEU A 111 0.36 -6.28 -12.82
N LYS A 112 0.40 -7.60 -12.59
CA LYS A 112 -0.79 -8.44 -12.51
C LYS A 112 -1.75 -7.96 -11.40
N LEU A 113 -1.21 -7.59 -10.24
CA LEU A 113 -1.99 -7.06 -9.13
C LEU A 113 -2.67 -5.74 -9.47
N ILE A 114 -1.95 -4.79 -10.09
CA ILE A 114 -2.49 -3.49 -10.49
C ILE A 114 -3.57 -3.64 -11.56
N LEU A 115 -3.41 -4.57 -12.49
CA LEU A 115 -4.39 -4.87 -13.53
C LEU A 115 -5.60 -5.67 -13.03
N SER A 116 -5.53 -6.20 -11.81
CA SER A 116 -6.66 -6.88 -11.19
C SER A 116 -7.81 -5.91 -10.92
N LYS A 117 -9.02 -6.44 -10.72
CA LYS A 117 -10.18 -5.63 -10.33
C LYS A 117 -10.19 -5.23 -8.85
N ALA A 118 -9.09 -5.43 -8.15
CA ALA A 118 -8.95 -5.04 -6.76
C ALA A 118 -8.95 -3.52 -6.64
N ASN A 119 -9.57 -3.02 -5.58
CA ASN A 119 -9.56 -1.60 -5.21
C ASN A 119 -8.94 -1.37 -3.83
N PHE A 120 -8.45 -2.44 -3.21
CA PHE A 120 -7.69 -2.42 -1.97
C PHE A 120 -6.50 -3.39 -2.07
N LEU A 121 -5.29 -2.84 -2.10
CA LEU A 121 -4.05 -3.61 -2.19
C LEU A 121 -3.41 -3.75 -0.81
N LEU A 122 -3.12 -4.99 -0.43
CA LEU A 122 -2.27 -5.32 0.71
C LEU A 122 -0.88 -5.69 0.18
N LEU A 123 0.16 -4.96 0.58
CA LEU A 123 1.52 -5.15 0.10
C LEU A 123 2.44 -5.47 1.29
N ASP A 124 2.95 -6.71 1.36
CA ASP A 124 3.87 -7.14 2.42
C ASP A 124 5.30 -7.13 1.88
N GLU A 125 6.09 -6.14 2.32
CA GLU A 125 7.48 -5.90 1.93
C GLU A 125 7.69 -5.89 0.40
N PRO A 126 6.95 -5.04 -0.36
CA PRO A 126 6.94 -5.10 -1.82
C PRO A 126 8.27 -4.70 -2.47
N THR A 127 9.13 -3.98 -1.76
CA THR A 127 10.45 -3.53 -2.24
C THR A 127 11.57 -4.54 -1.99
N ASN A 128 11.31 -5.61 -1.24
CA ASN A 128 12.33 -6.61 -0.92
C ASN A 128 12.82 -7.33 -2.18
N HIS A 129 14.15 -7.47 -2.29
CA HIS A 129 14.85 -8.10 -3.40
C HIS A 129 14.72 -7.40 -4.76
N LEU A 130 14.17 -6.18 -4.79
CA LEU A 130 14.14 -5.34 -5.99
C LEU A 130 15.46 -4.54 -6.10
N ASP A 131 15.98 -4.44 -7.32
CA ASP A 131 16.99 -3.45 -7.69
C ASP A 131 16.38 -2.04 -7.72
N ILE A 132 17.23 -1.03 -7.88
CA ILE A 132 16.80 0.37 -7.82
C ILE A 132 15.78 0.67 -8.92
N ASP A 133 16.03 0.25 -10.15
CA ASP A 133 15.16 0.51 -11.30
C ASP A 133 13.77 -0.13 -11.09
N SER A 134 13.75 -1.36 -10.56
CA SER A 134 12.49 -2.06 -10.23
C SER A 134 11.70 -1.38 -9.11
N LYS A 135 12.39 -0.79 -8.12
CA LYS A 135 11.74 -0.01 -7.05
C LYS A 135 11.09 1.26 -7.60
N GLU A 136 11.78 1.99 -8.48
CA GLU A 136 11.23 3.20 -9.11
C GLU A 136 9.98 2.88 -9.92
N VAL A 137 10.01 1.81 -10.73
CA VAL A 137 8.83 1.35 -11.47
C VAL A 137 7.66 0.98 -10.56
N LEU A 138 7.94 0.29 -9.43
CA LEU A 138 6.93 -0.04 -8.43
C LEU A 138 6.30 1.22 -7.84
N GLU A 139 7.13 2.18 -7.42
CA GLU A 139 6.69 3.43 -6.80
C GLU A 139 5.83 4.25 -7.76
N ASP A 140 6.25 4.39 -9.02
CA ASP A 140 5.48 5.09 -10.06
C ASP A 140 4.13 4.42 -10.31
N ALA A 141 4.11 3.11 -10.41
CA ALA A 141 2.89 2.34 -10.61
C ALA A 141 1.91 2.47 -9.43
N LEU A 142 2.41 2.42 -8.18
CA LEU A 142 1.60 2.60 -6.98
C LEU A 142 1.16 4.05 -6.79
N ASN A 143 1.95 5.03 -7.21
CA ASN A 143 1.55 6.44 -7.20
C ASN A 143 0.41 6.70 -8.19
N GLY A 144 0.44 6.07 -9.35
CA GLY A 144 -0.64 6.13 -10.34
C GLY A 144 -1.88 5.30 -9.97
N TYR A 145 -1.79 4.40 -9.00
CA TYR A 145 -2.93 3.58 -8.58
C TYR A 145 -3.95 4.39 -7.78
N THR A 146 -5.22 4.37 -8.21
CA THR A 146 -6.30 5.19 -7.63
C THR A 146 -7.07 4.50 -6.49
N GLY A 147 -6.79 3.23 -6.25
CA GLY A 147 -7.37 2.47 -5.13
C GLY A 147 -6.68 2.74 -3.80
N THR A 148 -7.09 2.01 -2.79
CA THR A 148 -6.51 2.07 -1.45
C THR A 148 -5.30 1.13 -1.35
N ILE A 149 -4.24 1.56 -0.69
CA ILE A 149 -3.04 0.77 -0.43
C ILE A 149 -2.84 0.64 1.07
N PHE A 150 -2.62 -0.58 1.54
CA PHE A 150 -2.14 -0.82 2.89
C PHE A 150 -0.88 -1.67 2.81
N THR A 151 0.26 -1.10 3.20
CA THR A 151 1.56 -1.72 3.02
C THR A 151 2.31 -1.92 4.33
N ILE A 152 3.08 -3.00 4.41
CA ILE A 152 4.13 -3.20 5.40
C ILE A 152 5.44 -3.00 4.64
N SER A 153 6.28 -2.08 5.08
CA SER A 153 7.61 -1.88 4.52
C SER A 153 8.57 -1.29 5.53
N HIS A 154 9.86 -1.61 5.35
CA HIS A 154 10.97 -1.01 6.07
C HIS A 154 11.80 -0.06 5.19
N ASP A 155 11.44 0.07 3.92
CA ASP A 155 12.09 0.95 2.97
C ASP A 155 11.61 2.39 3.15
N ARG A 156 12.50 3.22 3.71
CA ARG A 156 12.19 4.61 4.04
C ARG A 156 11.88 5.46 2.81
N TYR A 157 12.57 5.19 1.70
CA TYR A 157 12.34 5.93 0.46
C TYR A 157 10.95 5.62 -0.09
N PHE A 158 10.61 4.34 -0.21
CA PHE A 158 9.27 3.89 -0.59
C PHE A 158 8.17 4.49 0.29
N LEU A 159 8.37 4.47 1.63
CA LEU A 159 7.40 5.04 2.57
C LEU A 159 7.25 6.56 2.44
N ASN A 160 8.28 7.27 2.00
CA ASN A 160 8.19 8.71 1.74
C ASN A 160 7.53 9.04 0.41
N THR A 161 7.71 8.20 -0.60
CA THR A 161 7.26 8.46 -1.98
C THR A 161 5.80 8.05 -2.20
N VAL A 162 5.37 6.92 -1.57
CA VAL A 162 4.08 6.31 -1.88
C VAL A 162 3.03 6.55 -0.78
N VAL A 163 3.44 6.76 0.48
CA VAL A 163 2.54 6.68 1.64
C VAL A 163 2.13 8.05 2.15
N ASP A 164 0.84 8.21 2.47
CA ASP A 164 0.25 9.44 3.00
C ASP A 164 -0.06 9.35 4.50
N LYS A 165 -0.10 8.14 5.06
CA LYS A 165 -0.45 7.87 6.46
C LYS A 165 0.37 6.73 7.01
N ILE A 166 0.89 6.88 8.22
CA ILE A 166 1.66 5.86 8.94
C ILE A 166 0.87 5.37 10.16
N LEU A 167 0.69 4.06 10.25
CA LEU A 167 0.23 3.37 11.45
C LEU A 167 1.41 2.69 12.12
N VAL A 168 1.70 3.08 13.36
CA VAL A 168 2.76 2.47 14.16
C VAL A 168 2.14 1.44 15.09
N LEU A 169 2.50 0.18 14.89
CA LEU A 169 2.08 -0.92 15.76
C LEU A 169 3.17 -1.19 16.81
N ASP A 170 2.82 -1.05 18.08
CA ASP A 170 3.65 -1.38 19.22
C ASP A 170 2.88 -2.20 20.28
N GLU A 171 3.49 -2.43 21.44
CA GLU A 171 2.89 -3.19 22.55
C GLU A 171 1.64 -2.51 23.15
N ASN A 172 1.50 -1.20 22.97
CA ASN A 172 0.37 -0.40 23.47
C ASN A 172 -0.78 -0.34 22.45
N GLY A 173 -0.54 -0.76 21.23
CA GLY A 173 -1.55 -0.77 20.15
C GLY A 173 -1.11 -0.08 18.87
N ILE A 174 -2.02 0.67 18.25
CA ILE A 174 -1.73 1.42 17.03
C ILE A 174 -1.79 2.93 17.32
N THR A 175 -0.75 3.63 16.87
CA THR A 175 -0.70 5.09 16.82
C THR A 175 -0.68 5.55 15.37
N GLU A 176 -1.52 6.54 15.03
CA GLU A 176 -1.70 7.06 13.69
C GLU A 176 -0.93 8.38 13.50
N TYR A 177 -0.25 8.51 12.34
CA TYR A 177 0.43 9.72 11.90
C TYR A 177 -0.04 10.07 10.49
N LEU A 178 -0.68 11.25 10.35
CA LEU A 178 -1.20 11.75 9.08
C LEU A 178 -0.06 12.43 8.29
N GLY A 179 0.68 11.63 7.55
CA GLY A 179 1.82 12.05 6.76
C GLY A 179 2.72 10.88 6.38
N ASN A 180 3.77 11.17 5.61
CA ASN A 180 4.74 10.18 5.17
C ASN A 180 5.75 9.82 6.28
N TYR A 181 6.75 8.99 5.94
CA TYR A 181 7.73 8.53 6.91
C TYR A 181 8.59 9.66 7.52
N SER A 182 8.95 10.68 6.73
CA SER A 182 9.71 11.84 7.23
C SER A 182 8.90 12.64 8.25
N TYR A 183 7.61 12.85 8.01
CA TYR A 183 6.71 13.49 8.98
C TYR A 183 6.61 12.70 10.29
N TYR A 184 6.45 11.37 10.19
CA TYR A 184 6.45 10.50 11.37
C TYR A 184 7.74 10.63 12.17
N GLN A 185 8.91 10.60 11.51
CA GLN A 185 10.21 10.74 12.18
C GLN A 185 10.35 12.10 12.88
N GLU A 186 10.01 13.18 12.20
CA GLU A 186 10.07 14.53 12.80
C GLU A 186 9.17 14.65 14.02
N LYS A 187 7.94 14.13 13.93
CA LYS A 187 6.99 14.16 15.07
C LYS A 187 7.48 13.32 16.26
N LYS A 188 8.13 12.20 15.98
CA LYS A 188 8.73 11.33 17.01
C LYS A 188 9.93 11.97 17.70
N GLU A 189 10.80 12.65 16.95
CA GLU A 189 12.00 13.30 17.47
C GLU A 189 11.69 14.62 18.20
N ASN A 190 10.67 15.34 17.77
CA ASN A 190 10.31 16.67 18.29
C ASN A 190 8.82 16.76 18.69
N PRO A 191 8.34 15.95 19.65
CA PRO A 191 6.92 15.91 20.01
C PRO A 191 6.40 17.28 20.52
N ASN A 192 7.21 18.05 21.25
CA ASN A 192 6.80 19.34 21.83
C ASN A 192 6.54 20.41 20.76
N ARG A 193 7.24 20.36 19.62
CA ARG A 193 7.05 21.31 18.52
C ARG A 193 5.67 21.14 17.89
N PHE A 194 5.23 19.89 17.69
CA PHE A 194 3.93 19.58 17.10
C PHE A 194 2.79 19.86 18.05
N GLN A 195 2.92 19.65 19.36
CA GLN A 195 1.93 20.03 20.35
C GLN A 195 1.64 21.53 20.32
N GLN A 196 2.66 22.36 20.23
CA GLN A 196 2.50 23.82 20.12
C GLN A 196 1.74 24.24 18.85
N TYR A 197 1.98 23.59 17.71
CA TYR A 197 1.24 23.86 16.47
C TYR A 197 -0.22 23.39 16.55
N GLU A 198 -0.49 22.23 17.14
CA GLU A 198 -1.84 21.71 17.35
C GLU A 198 -2.64 22.62 18.29
N GLU A 199 -2.05 23.08 19.41
CA GLU A 199 -2.67 24.04 20.32
C GLU A 199 -2.94 25.40 19.64
N LEU A 200 -1.98 25.89 18.83
CA LEU A 200 -2.17 27.13 18.08
C LEU A 200 -3.28 26.99 17.04
N ALA A 201 -3.33 25.89 16.30
CA ALA A 201 -4.38 25.62 15.32
C ALA A 201 -5.76 25.53 15.97
N LEU A 202 -5.88 24.82 17.11
CA LEU A 202 -7.11 24.75 17.88
C LEU A 202 -7.55 26.13 18.41
N SER A 203 -6.63 26.97 18.85
CA SER A 203 -6.92 28.34 19.30
C SER A 203 -7.45 29.20 18.16
N LEU A 204 -6.91 29.05 16.94
CA LEU A 204 -7.36 29.78 15.75
C LEU A 204 -8.74 29.33 15.28
N ILE A 205 -9.08 28.05 15.38
CA ILE A 205 -10.39 27.52 15.06
C ILE A 205 -11.46 28.07 16.03
N HIS A 206 -11.14 28.17 17.32
CA HIS A 206 -12.04 28.75 18.33
C HIS A 206 -12.32 30.23 18.14
N ILE A 207 -11.39 30.98 17.51
CA ILE A 207 -11.58 32.41 17.21
C ILE A 207 -12.49 32.61 15.98
N SER A 208 -12.60 31.61 15.10
CA SER A 208 -13.38 31.70 13.86
C SER A 208 -14.82 31.17 13.97
N GLU A 209 -15.26 30.62 15.11
CA GLU A 209 -16.66 30.29 15.31
C GLU A 209 -17.49 31.57 15.50
N PRO A 210 -18.42 31.89 14.58
CA PRO A 210 -19.31 33.04 14.80
C PRO A 210 -20.21 32.72 15.98
N THR A 211 -20.18 33.57 17.02
CA THR A 211 -21.12 33.54 18.14
C THR A 211 -22.54 33.52 17.60
N ARG A 212 -23.20 32.37 17.72
CA ARG A 212 -24.65 32.27 17.44
C ARG A 212 -25.37 33.24 18.36
N PRO A 213 -26.20 34.18 17.85
CA PRO A 213 -26.97 35.03 18.69
C PRO A 213 -27.96 34.16 19.51
N ARG A 214 -27.94 34.31 20.84
CA ARG A 214 -28.95 33.74 21.71
C ARG A 214 -30.27 34.38 21.33
N LEU A 215 -31.20 33.59 20.81
CA LEU A 215 -32.61 33.97 20.74
C LEU A 215 -33.15 33.98 22.19
N ILE A 216 -33.40 35.18 22.70
CA ILE A 216 -34.15 35.42 23.94
C ILE A 216 -35.63 35.27 23.55
N SER A 217 -36.34 34.37 24.19
CA SER A 217 -37.79 34.36 24.31
C SER A 217 -38.15 34.54 25.76
#